data_1cbabca78c0c6cfd8e1c74d62ad98cf0
#
_entry.id   1cbabca78c0c6cfd8e1c74d62ad98cf0
#
_cell.length_a   1.000
_cell.length_b   1.000
_cell.length_c   1.000
_cell.angle_alpha   90.00
_cell.angle_beta   90.00
_cell.angle_gamma   90.00
#
_symmetry.space_group_name_H-M   'P 1'
#
loop_
_entity.id
_entity.type
_entity.pdbx_description
1 polymer ?
#
loop_
_entity_poly.entity_id
_entity_poly.type
_entity_poly.pdbx_seq_one_letter_code
_entity_poly.pdbx_strand_id
1 'polypeptide(L)'
;MIAGAIELKGDDDEPIAVVQKAIDDLTKSIDDRIKAMEEKGGNVGADATVKALTKRLDDLEKKAGRPGGTGETTDEQAKVERKAFGSYLRLGNGLPAEEAKALTVSNDEQGGYLAPAEMSTEMIRDLVEFSPIRNYASLRTTGAPSVKYPKRTSITNAQWEGETEDSAESSVTFGQLEVGIHKLMTYVDISNELLADSGGMAEAEVRLALAEDFGKKEATAFVNGTGVKQPEGFMQNADIDHTVNGHATNLSADKLIDLMYALPAAYRNGTGAAWAMNGTTLAAVRKLKDGQNNYLWQPSLQAGQPETILGKPVVEMVDLPDIGDGNFPIIFGDWSAYRIVDRLALSVLVNPYLLATKGVTRIHATRRTGGRVMQAARFRKLKTATS
;
A
#
# COMPACT_ATOMS: atom_id res chain seq x y z
N MET A 1 43.98 -11.49 -36.24
CA MET A 1 43.93 -10.20 -35.51
C MET A 1 42.82 -9.34 -36.09
N ILE A 2 41.72 -9.25 -35.43
CA ILE A 2 40.83 -8.06 -35.36
C ILE A 2 39.89 -8.35 -34.19
N ALA A 3 40.18 -7.72 -33.06
CA ALA A 3 39.30 -7.64 -31.93
C ALA A 3 38.40 -6.43 -32.20
N GLY A 4 37.12 -6.67 -32.39
CA GLY A 4 36.10 -5.63 -32.40
C GLY A 4 35.44 -5.57 -31.02
N ALA A 5 35.74 -4.52 -30.28
CA ALA A 5 35.03 -4.18 -29.03
C ALA A 5 33.59 -3.81 -29.34
N ILE A 6 32.66 -4.45 -28.68
CA ILE A 6 31.25 -4.09 -28.70
C ILE A 6 31.05 -2.99 -27.65
N GLU A 7 30.83 -1.76 -28.09
CA GLU A 7 30.33 -0.67 -27.25
C GLU A 7 28.86 -0.94 -26.90
N LEU A 8 28.58 -1.13 -25.63
CA LEU A 8 27.24 -1.16 -25.08
C LEU A 8 26.76 0.28 -24.89
N LYS A 9 25.94 0.77 -25.80
CA LYS A 9 25.15 1.99 -25.62
C LYS A 9 23.79 1.60 -25.03
N GLY A 10 23.51 2.10 -23.83
CA GLY A 10 22.27 1.82 -23.13
C GLY A 10 21.05 2.41 -23.80
N ASP A 11 19.99 1.65 -23.78
CA ASP A 11 18.59 2.11 -23.68
C ASP A 11 17.75 0.93 -23.17
N ASP A 12 16.70 1.25 -22.40
CA ASP A 12 15.88 0.39 -21.58
C ASP A 12 15.13 -0.71 -22.36
N ASP A 13 15.80 -1.83 -22.62
CA ASP A 13 15.14 -3.07 -23.06
C ASP A 13 15.31 -4.16 -22.00
N GLU A 14 14.22 -4.82 -21.64
CA GLU A 14 14.17 -5.88 -20.64
C GLU A 14 15.25 -6.96 -20.88
N PRO A 15 15.90 -7.48 -19.84
CA PRO A 15 17.02 -8.43 -19.96
C PRO A 15 16.69 -9.67 -20.79
N ILE A 16 15.41 -10.03 -20.88
CA ILE A 16 14.92 -11.19 -21.67
C ILE A 16 14.98 -10.93 -23.17
N ALA A 17 14.70 -9.71 -23.64
CA ALA A 17 14.73 -9.35 -25.04
C ALA A 17 16.18 -9.35 -25.61
N VAL A 18 17.15 -8.94 -24.79
CA VAL A 18 18.58 -8.98 -25.17
C VAL A 18 19.09 -10.41 -25.30
N VAL A 19 18.66 -11.31 -24.40
CA VAL A 19 19.03 -12.73 -24.47
C VAL A 19 18.35 -13.43 -25.64
N GLN A 20 17.10 -13.13 -25.94
CA GLN A 20 16.39 -13.67 -27.10
C GLN A 20 17.04 -13.24 -28.42
N LYS A 21 17.42 -11.97 -28.55
CA LYS A 21 18.12 -11.46 -29.72
C LYS A 21 19.51 -12.10 -29.91
N ALA A 22 20.23 -12.32 -28.82
CA ALA A 22 21.53 -13.02 -28.84
C ALA A 22 21.38 -14.50 -29.25
N ILE A 23 20.30 -15.17 -28.88
CA ILE A 23 20.00 -16.57 -29.29
C ILE A 23 19.60 -16.61 -30.77
N ASP A 24 18.81 -15.68 -31.27
CA ASP A 24 18.41 -15.58 -32.67
C ASP A 24 19.61 -15.27 -33.59
N ASP A 25 20.52 -14.39 -33.17
CA ASP A 25 21.75 -14.07 -33.90
C ASP A 25 22.74 -15.27 -33.92
N LEU A 26 22.77 -16.02 -32.82
CA LEU A 26 23.58 -17.24 -32.73
C LEU A 26 23.02 -18.35 -33.65
N THR A 27 21.71 -18.55 -33.66
CA THR A 27 21.01 -19.53 -34.49
C THR A 27 21.22 -19.20 -35.98
N LYS A 28 21.10 -17.93 -36.36
CA LYS A 28 21.39 -17.48 -37.70
C LYS A 28 22.83 -17.71 -38.14
N SER A 29 23.78 -17.44 -37.26
CA SER A 29 25.20 -17.65 -37.48
C SER A 29 25.55 -19.15 -37.66
N ILE A 30 24.83 -20.05 -36.97
CA ILE A 30 24.97 -21.50 -37.09
C ILE A 30 24.41 -22.00 -38.41
N ASP A 31 23.21 -21.52 -38.81
CA ASP A 31 22.58 -21.87 -40.08
C ASP A 31 23.40 -21.43 -41.30
N ASP A 32 23.97 -20.24 -41.25
CA ASP A 32 24.83 -19.71 -42.31
C ASP A 32 26.12 -20.50 -42.44
N ARG A 33 26.66 -21.02 -41.30
CA ARG A 33 27.87 -21.90 -41.33
C ARG A 33 27.55 -23.31 -41.75
N ILE A 34 26.37 -23.83 -41.47
CA ILE A 34 25.91 -25.14 -41.95
C ILE A 34 25.73 -25.08 -43.49
N LYS A 35 25.08 -24.04 -44.02
CA LYS A 35 24.96 -23.83 -45.47
C LYS A 35 26.31 -23.70 -46.17
N ALA A 36 27.25 -22.97 -45.58
CA ALA A 36 28.59 -22.81 -46.11
C ALA A 36 29.42 -24.11 -46.06
N MET A 37 29.09 -25.06 -45.17
CA MET A 37 29.70 -26.39 -45.12
C MET A 37 29.04 -27.36 -46.13
N GLU A 38 27.74 -27.29 -46.34
CA GLU A 38 27.05 -28.09 -47.36
C GLU A 38 27.51 -27.74 -48.79
N GLU A 39 27.83 -26.45 -49.06
CA GLU A 39 28.37 -26.05 -50.37
C GLU A 39 29.82 -26.47 -50.63
N LYS A 40 30.58 -26.85 -49.59
CA LYS A 40 32.01 -27.23 -49.71
C LYS A 40 32.31 -28.75 -49.69
N GLY A 41 31.29 -29.60 -49.86
CA GLY A 41 31.41 -31.04 -50.15
C GLY A 41 32.62 -31.75 -49.49
N GLY A 42 32.54 -32.11 -48.21
CA GLY A 42 33.62 -32.81 -47.54
C GLY A 42 33.24 -33.40 -46.21
N ASN A 43 32.80 -34.63 -46.24
CA ASN A 43 32.32 -35.43 -45.12
C ASN A 43 33.51 -36.08 -44.37
N VAL A 44 34.05 -35.47 -43.29
CA VAL A 44 34.84 -36.17 -42.22
C VAL A 44 35.04 -35.34 -40.93
N GLY A 45 34.67 -34.06 -40.90
CA GLY A 45 34.87 -33.19 -39.68
C GLY A 45 33.62 -32.76 -38.95
N ALA A 46 32.43 -33.04 -39.51
CA ALA A 46 31.16 -32.50 -39.00
C ALA A 46 30.70 -33.11 -37.68
N ASP A 47 31.00 -34.39 -37.43
CA ASP A 47 30.48 -35.12 -36.28
C ASP A 47 31.12 -34.70 -34.94
N ALA A 48 32.37 -34.30 -34.95
CA ALA A 48 33.08 -33.83 -33.76
C ALA A 48 32.70 -32.37 -33.39
N THR A 49 32.47 -31.53 -34.41
CA THR A 49 32.04 -30.12 -34.20
C THR A 49 30.57 -30.00 -33.80
N VAL A 50 29.70 -30.86 -34.38
CA VAL A 50 28.28 -30.93 -33.98
C VAL A 50 28.16 -31.45 -32.54
N LYS A 51 28.90 -32.48 -32.14
CA LYS A 51 28.93 -32.94 -30.75
C LYS A 51 29.49 -31.90 -29.79
N ALA A 52 30.48 -31.12 -30.18
CA ALA A 52 31.01 -30.03 -29.35
C ALA A 52 30.03 -28.84 -29.21
N LEU A 53 29.27 -28.54 -30.27
CA LEU A 53 28.23 -27.49 -30.25
C LEU A 53 27.01 -27.93 -29.44
N THR A 54 26.55 -29.17 -29.58
CA THR A 54 25.45 -29.72 -28.79
C THR A 54 25.81 -29.72 -27.31
N LYS A 55 27.05 -30.07 -26.96
CA LYS A 55 27.50 -30.01 -25.57
C LYS A 55 27.58 -28.59 -25.02
N ARG A 56 27.90 -27.60 -25.83
CA ARG A 56 27.89 -26.17 -25.44
C ARG A 56 26.46 -25.61 -25.32
N LEU A 57 25.55 -26.08 -26.14
CA LEU A 57 24.09 -25.74 -26.02
C LEU A 57 23.52 -26.34 -24.75
N ASP A 58 23.78 -27.59 -24.43
CA ASP A 58 23.40 -28.24 -23.18
C ASP A 58 23.98 -27.53 -21.94
N ASP A 59 25.23 -27.05 -22.03
CA ASP A 59 25.87 -26.29 -20.94
C ASP A 59 25.30 -24.86 -20.78
N LEU A 60 24.81 -24.23 -21.86
CA LEU A 60 24.14 -22.94 -21.84
C LEU A 60 22.68 -23.06 -21.36
N GLU A 61 21.96 -24.09 -21.78
CA GLU A 61 20.62 -24.40 -21.25
C GLU A 61 20.65 -24.68 -19.75
N LYS A 62 21.67 -25.42 -19.29
CA LYS A 62 21.91 -25.68 -17.86
C LYS A 62 22.24 -24.39 -17.08
N LYS A 63 22.87 -23.40 -17.72
CA LYS A 63 23.15 -22.09 -17.11
C LYS A 63 21.97 -21.14 -17.15
N ALA A 64 21.13 -21.16 -18.18
CA ALA A 64 19.95 -20.31 -18.32
C ALA A 64 18.78 -20.79 -17.44
N GLY A 65 18.70 -22.07 -17.09
CA GLY A 65 17.69 -22.64 -16.21
C GLY A 65 17.98 -22.52 -14.70
N ARG A 66 18.99 -21.73 -14.28
CA ARG A 66 19.37 -21.59 -12.88
C ARG A 66 18.90 -20.24 -12.34
N PRO A 67 17.80 -20.17 -11.56
CA PRO A 67 17.53 -19.01 -10.71
C PRO A 67 18.64 -18.95 -9.64
N GLY A 68 19.29 -17.80 -9.50
CA GLY A 68 20.38 -17.61 -8.56
C GLY A 68 19.94 -17.84 -7.11
N GLY A 69 20.66 -18.67 -6.40
CA GLY A 69 20.51 -18.92 -4.98
C GLY A 69 21.72 -19.64 -4.42
N THR A 70 22.50 -18.95 -3.64
CA THR A 70 23.60 -19.45 -2.82
C THR A 70 23.07 -20.25 -1.64
N GLY A 71 23.49 -21.52 -1.51
CA GLY A 71 23.18 -22.35 -0.35
C GLY A 71 23.74 -23.75 -0.55
N GLU A 72 25.04 -23.93 -0.25
CA GLU A 72 25.70 -25.26 -0.21
C GLU A 72 25.31 -25.94 1.10
N THR A 73 24.53 -27.01 1.04
CA THR A 73 24.57 -28.25 1.84
C THR A 73 23.30 -29.11 1.73
N THR A 74 22.19 -28.59 1.17
CA THR A 74 20.96 -29.39 0.92
C THR A 74 20.88 -29.95 -0.51
N ASP A 75 21.90 -29.71 -1.32
CA ASP A 75 21.87 -29.92 -2.78
C ASP A 75 22.17 -31.39 -3.19
N GLU A 76 22.80 -32.19 -2.32
CA GLU A 76 23.08 -33.58 -2.65
C GLU A 76 21.87 -34.49 -2.50
N GLN A 77 21.04 -34.27 -1.50
CA GLN A 77 19.80 -35.01 -1.28
C GLN A 77 18.75 -34.67 -2.35
N ALA A 78 18.58 -33.39 -2.67
CA ALA A 78 17.70 -32.93 -3.74
C ALA A 78 18.14 -33.44 -5.12
N LYS A 79 19.46 -33.67 -5.35
CA LYS A 79 19.96 -34.26 -6.57
C LYS A 79 19.67 -35.76 -6.64
N VAL A 80 19.73 -36.49 -5.53
CA VAL A 80 19.39 -37.92 -5.46
C VAL A 80 17.88 -38.12 -5.72
N GLU A 81 17.00 -37.28 -5.12
CA GLU A 81 15.56 -37.35 -5.35
C GLU A 81 15.18 -37.02 -6.79
N ARG A 82 15.75 -35.96 -7.38
CA ARG A 82 15.52 -35.61 -8.78
C ARG A 82 16.01 -36.71 -9.72
N LYS A 83 17.09 -37.37 -9.37
CA LYS A 83 17.61 -38.51 -10.13
C LYS A 83 16.69 -39.73 -10.02
N ALA A 84 16.21 -40.05 -8.82
CA ALA A 84 15.26 -41.13 -8.57
C ALA A 84 13.90 -40.87 -9.28
N PHE A 85 13.40 -39.63 -9.25
CA PHE A 85 12.19 -39.22 -9.96
C PHE A 85 12.38 -39.27 -11.50
N GLY A 86 13.51 -38.81 -12.00
CA GLY A 86 13.85 -38.92 -13.41
C GLY A 86 13.97 -40.38 -13.90
N SER A 87 14.48 -41.27 -13.05
CA SER A 87 14.57 -42.71 -13.30
C SER A 87 13.17 -43.35 -13.28
N TYR A 88 12.29 -42.93 -12.39
CA TYR A 88 10.91 -43.39 -12.33
C TYR A 88 10.09 -42.99 -13.58
N LEU A 89 10.25 -41.77 -14.07
CA LEU A 89 9.59 -41.31 -15.31
C LEU A 89 10.06 -42.07 -16.56
N ARG A 90 11.30 -42.66 -16.54
CA ARG A 90 11.85 -43.41 -17.68
C ARG A 90 11.56 -44.92 -17.64
N LEU A 91 11.56 -45.51 -16.45
CA LEU A 91 11.53 -46.96 -16.26
C LEU A 91 10.22 -47.46 -15.65
N GLY A 92 9.34 -46.57 -15.16
CA GLY A 92 8.08 -46.96 -14.53
C GLY A 92 8.26 -47.99 -13.41
N ASN A 93 7.52 -49.09 -13.46
CA ASN A 93 7.57 -50.16 -12.46
C ASN A 93 8.87 -51.03 -12.51
N GLY A 94 9.83 -50.72 -13.36
CA GLY A 94 11.12 -51.42 -13.47
C GLY A 94 12.25 -50.79 -12.65
N LEU A 95 11.95 -49.91 -11.71
CA LEU A 95 12.92 -49.22 -10.85
C LEU A 95 13.64 -50.21 -9.92
N PRO A 96 14.98 -50.14 -9.72
CA PRO A 96 15.66 -50.86 -8.66
C PRO A 96 15.05 -50.54 -7.29
N ALA A 97 14.91 -51.57 -6.43
CA ALA A 97 14.24 -51.47 -5.13
C ALA A 97 14.87 -50.42 -4.17
N GLU A 98 16.11 -50.06 -4.38
CA GLU A 98 16.84 -49.02 -3.62
C GLU A 98 16.40 -47.59 -4.02
N GLU A 99 16.14 -47.35 -5.30
CA GLU A 99 15.64 -46.03 -5.79
C GLU A 99 14.13 -45.88 -5.57
N ALA A 100 13.37 -46.99 -5.53
CA ALA A 100 11.95 -47.01 -5.23
C ALA A 100 11.66 -46.64 -3.75
N LYS A 101 12.56 -47.00 -2.84
CA LYS A 101 12.44 -46.63 -1.40
C LYS A 101 12.60 -45.13 -1.16
N ALA A 102 13.30 -44.40 -2.04
CA ALA A 102 13.45 -42.96 -1.95
C ALA A 102 12.21 -42.16 -2.40
N LEU A 103 11.19 -42.84 -2.96
CA LEU A 103 9.99 -42.23 -3.52
C LEU A 103 8.70 -42.42 -2.69
N THR A 104 8.75 -43.13 -1.57
CA THR A 104 7.59 -43.36 -0.70
C THR A 104 7.44 -42.27 0.36
N VAL A 105 6.64 -41.25 0.03
CA VAL A 105 6.33 -40.10 0.92
C VAL A 105 5.28 -40.42 2.01
N SER A 106 4.65 -41.61 1.94
CA SER A 106 3.50 -41.93 2.80
C SER A 106 3.84 -42.61 4.15
N ASN A 107 5.12 -42.84 4.43
CA ASN A 107 5.53 -43.49 5.69
C ASN A 107 6.78 -42.78 6.26
N ASP A 108 6.63 -42.16 7.45
CA ASP A 108 7.66 -41.36 8.10
C ASP A 108 8.95 -42.14 8.36
N GLU A 109 8.86 -43.44 8.65
CA GLU A 109 10.01 -44.33 8.84
C GLU A 109 10.69 -44.75 7.53
N GLN A 110 10.05 -44.57 6.38
CA GLN A 110 10.55 -45.00 5.05
C GLN A 110 10.89 -43.82 4.12
N GLY A 111 11.06 -42.63 4.63
CA GLY A 111 11.51 -41.47 3.85
C GLY A 111 10.53 -40.32 3.79
N GLY A 112 9.38 -40.36 4.49
CA GLY A 112 8.45 -39.25 4.62
C GLY A 112 9.09 -37.99 5.22
N TYR A 113 10.07 -38.18 6.13
CA TYR A 113 10.90 -37.09 6.68
C TYR A 113 11.89 -36.50 5.68
N LEU A 114 12.17 -37.17 4.57
CA LEU A 114 13.12 -36.72 3.55
C LEU A 114 12.46 -35.95 2.41
N ALA A 115 11.13 -35.86 2.39
CA ALA A 115 10.43 -34.96 1.48
C ALA A 115 10.59 -33.53 2.04
N PRO A 116 11.42 -32.67 1.44
CA PRO A 116 11.54 -31.30 1.90
C PRO A 116 10.18 -30.61 1.75
N ALA A 117 9.61 -30.17 2.86
CA ALA A 117 8.48 -29.28 2.81
C ALA A 117 8.94 -28.01 2.08
N GLU A 118 8.45 -27.79 0.89
CA GLU A 118 8.73 -26.59 0.12
C GLU A 118 8.08 -25.41 0.88
N MET A 119 8.89 -24.67 1.63
CA MET A 119 8.43 -23.46 2.29
C MET A 119 8.23 -22.39 1.20
N SER A 120 7.00 -22.00 0.99
CA SER A 120 6.69 -20.82 0.18
C SER A 120 7.39 -19.60 0.78
N THR A 121 8.04 -18.81 -0.07
CA THR A 121 8.55 -17.48 0.31
C THR A 121 7.44 -16.44 0.36
N GLU A 122 6.23 -16.82 -0.04
CA GLU A 122 5.05 -15.96 -0.01
C GLU A 122 4.38 -16.05 1.35
N MET A 123 4.29 -14.90 2.04
CA MET A 123 3.63 -14.80 3.33
C MET A 123 2.17 -14.38 3.13
N ILE A 124 1.24 -15.18 3.66
CA ILE A 124 -0.18 -14.83 3.67
C ILE A 124 -0.39 -13.81 4.79
N ARG A 125 -0.91 -12.63 4.44
CA ARG A 125 -1.16 -11.54 5.36
C ARG A 125 -2.61 -11.09 5.27
N ASP A 126 -3.18 -10.74 6.41
CA ASP A 126 -4.46 -10.06 6.47
C ASP A 126 -4.29 -8.60 6.04
N LEU A 127 -5.22 -8.11 5.24
CA LEU A 127 -5.23 -6.72 4.80
C LEU A 127 -5.55 -5.80 5.98
N VAL A 128 -4.64 -4.88 6.29
CA VAL A 128 -4.84 -3.85 7.32
C VAL A 128 -5.53 -2.65 6.68
N GLU A 129 -6.81 -2.48 6.98
CA GLU A 129 -7.57 -1.32 6.53
C GLU A 129 -7.33 -0.11 7.43
N PHE A 130 -7.20 1.06 6.82
CA PHE A 130 -7.11 2.35 7.50
C PHE A 130 -7.69 3.49 6.65
N SER A 131 -8.16 4.53 7.32
CA SER A 131 -8.81 5.67 6.65
C SER A 131 -7.81 6.48 5.82
N PRO A 132 -8.08 6.77 4.53
CA PRO A 132 -7.14 7.40 3.60
C PRO A 132 -7.05 8.93 3.73
N ILE A 133 -7.05 9.47 4.95
CA ILE A 133 -7.13 10.91 5.24
C ILE A 133 -5.96 11.68 4.64
N ARG A 134 -4.76 11.11 4.62
CA ARG A 134 -3.56 11.75 4.07
C ARG A 134 -3.68 12.13 2.59
N ASN A 135 -4.49 11.39 1.84
CA ASN A 135 -4.67 11.63 0.40
C ASN A 135 -5.51 12.88 0.12
N TYR A 136 -6.33 13.29 1.07
CA TYR A 136 -7.28 14.40 0.93
C TYR A 136 -6.90 15.62 1.76
N ALA A 137 -6.22 15.41 2.89
CA ALA A 137 -5.76 16.46 3.78
C ALA A 137 -4.57 17.24 3.21
N SER A 138 -4.39 18.48 3.68
CA SER A 138 -3.21 19.26 3.32
C SER A 138 -2.02 18.89 4.19
N LEU A 139 -0.90 18.53 3.56
CA LEU A 139 0.33 18.10 4.22
C LEU A 139 1.34 19.25 4.34
N ARG A 140 2.06 19.29 5.46
CA ARG A 140 3.20 20.18 5.67
C ARG A 140 4.28 19.48 6.47
N THR A 141 5.54 19.74 6.15
CA THR A 141 6.70 19.30 6.95
C THR A 141 7.24 20.45 7.79
N THR A 142 7.79 20.14 8.97
CA THR A 142 8.41 21.14 9.86
C THR A 142 9.53 20.53 10.69
N GLY A 143 10.49 21.35 11.10
CA GLY A 143 11.51 20.98 12.09
C GLY A 143 11.13 21.35 13.54
N ALA A 144 10.08 22.17 13.73
CA ALA A 144 9.65 22.67 15.05
C ALA A 144 8.72 21.69 15.77
N PRO A 145 8.56 21.79 17.10
CA PRO A 145 7.64 20.93 17.88
C PRO A 145 6.16 21.26 17.67
N SER A 146 5.84 22.44 17.18
CA SER A 146 4.49 22.88 16.82
C SER A 146 4.57 23.92 15.70
N VAL A 147 3.45 24.11 14.99
CA VAL A 147 3.32 25.15 13.97
C VAL A 147 2.14 26.02 14.31
N LYS A 148 2.39 27.32 14.39
CA LYS A 148 1.36 28.34 14.66
C LYS A 148 0.91 28.99 13.37
N TYR A 149 -0.39 29.06 13.17
CA TYR A 149 -1.02 29.67 12.00
C TYR A 149 -1.82 30.88 12.43
N PRO A 150 -1.53 32.07 11.90
CA PRO A 150 -2.40 33.23 12.13
C PRO A 150 -3.77 32.98 11.46
N LYS A 151 -4.82 33.22 12.18
CA LYS A 151 -6.21 33.11 11.69
C LYS A 151 -6.86 34.48 11.80
N ARG A 152 -7.40 35.00 10.71
CA ARG A 152 -8.23 36.18 10.76
C ARG A 152 -9.57 35.82 11.41
N THR A 153 -9.96 36.53 12.46
CA THR A 153 -11.19 36.25 13.23
C THR A 153 -12.34 37.16 12.82
N SER A 154 -12.04 38.40 12.40
CA SER A 154 -13.04 39.32 11.86
C SER A 154 -12.57 39.94 10.54
N ILE A 155 -13.52 40.49 9.80
CA ILE A 155 -13.27 41.33 8.63
C ILE A 155 -13.68 42.74 8.93
N THR A 156 -13.22 43.67 8.13
CA THR A 156 -13.72 45.06 8.17
C THR A 156 -15.22 45.09 7.84
N ASN A 157 -15.95 46.01 8.45
CA ASN A 157 -17.33 46.24 8.16
C ASN A 157 -17.45 47.51 7.28
N ALA A 158 -17.49 47.30 5.95
CA ALA A 158 -17.70 48.37 4.99
C ALA A 158 -19.18 48.74 4.96
N GLN A 159 -19.50 50.02 5.07
CA GLN A 159 -20.85 50.56 5.03
C GLN A 159 -21.00 51.53 3.86
N TRP A 160 -22.23 51.66 3.36
CA TRP A 160 -22.57 52.69 2.41
C TRP A 160 -22.92 53.94 3.17
N GLU A 161 -22.19 55.03 2.97
CA GLU A 161 -22.33 56.28 3.70
C GLU A 161 -22.75 57.37 2.74
N GLY A 162 -23.49 58.34 3.24
CA GLY A 162 -23.86 59.55 2.52
C GLY A 162 -22.69 60.51 2.39
N GLU A 163 -22.83 61.52 1.55
CA GLU A 163 -21.77 62.50 1.21
C GLU A 163 -21.22 63.27 2.44
N THR A 164 -21.98 63.35 3.52
CA THR A 164 -21.63 64.13 4.74
C THR A 164 -21.64 63.28 6.01
N GLU A 165 -21.69 61.96 5.89
CA GLU A 165 -21.70 61.04 7.04
C GLU A 165 -20.28 60.61 7.40
N ASP A 166 -19.98 60.54 8.68
CA ASP A 166 -18.71 60.08 9.19
C ASP A 166 -18.59 58.54 9.07
N SER A 167 -17.50 58.08 8.51
CA SER A 167 -17.22 56.63 8.39
C SER A 167 -16.95 56.00 9.74
N ALA A 168 -17.57 54.85 10.00
CA ALA A 168 -17.33 54.10 11.22
C ALA A 168 -15.98 53.36 11.18
N GLU A 169 -15.19 53.46 12.24
CA GLU A 169 -13.94 52.72 12.37
C GLU A 169 -14.22 51.21 12.36
N SER A 170 -13.51 50.50 11.54
CA SER A 170 -13.53 49.04 11.53
C SER A 170 -12.14 48.45 11.64
N SER A 171 -11.97 47.42 12.45
CA SER A 171 -10.68 46.75 12.68
C SER A 171 -10.70 45.27 12.33
N VAL A 172 -9.59 44.77 11.82
CA VAL A 172 -9.38 43.35 11.57
C VAL A 172 -8.74 42.74 12.81
N THR A 173 -9.38 41.69 13.36
CA THR A 173 -8.79 40.95 14.47
C THR A 173 -8.17 39.65 13.99
N PHE A 174 -7.00 39.30 14.60
CA PHE A 174 -6.28 38.09 14.31
C PHE A 174 -6.21 37.19 15.54
N GLY A 175 -6.52 35.95 15.35
CA GLY A 175 -6.27 34.87 16.31
C GLY A 175 -5.09 34.01 15.88
N GLN A 176 -4.74 33.05 16.69
CA GLN A 176 -3.68 32.09 16.40
C GLN A 176 -4.19 30.68 16.62
N LEU A 177 -3.93 29.79 15.63
CA LEU A 177 -4.21 28.36 15.73
C LEU A 177 -2.89 27.60 15.76
N GLU A 178 -2.69 26.75 16.77
CA GLU A 178 -1.48 25.96 16.92
C GLU A 178 -1.77 24.49 16.61
N VAL A 179 -0.90 23.88 15.78
CA VAL A 179 -0.90 22.44 15.50
C VAL A 179 0.28 21.84 16.26
N GLY A 180 0.00 21.10 17.32
CA GLY A 180 0.98 20.38 18.11
C GLY A 180 1.42 19.10 17.41
N ILE A 181 2.69 18.71 17.57
CA ILE A 181 3.24 17.49 17.01
C ILE A 181 3.45 16.48 18.13
N HIS A 182 2.88 15.30 17.96
CA HIS A 182 2.92 14.22 18.93
C HIS A 182 3.84 13.10 18.44
N LYS A 183 4.40 12.35 19.38
CA LYS A 183 5.29 11.23 19.12
C LYS A 183 4.50 9.93 19.19
N LEU A 184 4.56 9.16 18.12
CA LEU A 184 4.12 7.77 18.06
C LEU A 184 5.36 6.89 18.04
N MET A 185 5.42 5.87 18.90
CA MET A 185 6.55 4.94 18.92
C MET A 185 6.14 3.56 19.41
N THR A 186 6.82 2.56 18.89
CA THR A 186 6.75 1.16 19.35
C THR A 186 8.10 0.50 19.18
N TYR A 187 8.25 -0.71 19.71
CA TYR A 187 9.40 -1.57 19.46
C TYR A 187 8.97 -3.02 19.32
N VAL A 188 9.75 -3.78 18.59
CA VAL A 188 9.59 -5.23 18.42
C VAL A 188 10.92 -5.90 18.72
N ASP A 189 10.87 -6.99 19.45
CA ASP A 189 12.04 -7.81 19.81
C ASP A 189 12.03 -9.06 18.94
N ILE A 190 13.14 -9.35 18.25
CA ILE A 190 13.28 -10.48 17.32
C ILE A 190 14.52 -11.26 17.71
N SER A 191 14.43 -12.61 17.73
CA SER A 191 15.58 -13.50 17.94
C SER A 191 16.62 -13.32 16.82
N ASN A 192 17.89 -13.28 17.20
CA ASN A 192 18.99 -13.22 16.22
C ASN A 192 19.08 -14.49 15.37
N GLU A 193 18.67 -15.64 15.92
CA GLU A 193 18.57 -16.90 15.17
C GLU A 193 17.53 -16.79 14.05
N LEU A 194 16.33 -16.29 14.38
CA LEU A 194 15.29 -16.06 13.37
C LEU A 194 15.72 -15.07 12.28
N LEU A 195 16.45 -14.00 12.66
CA LEU A 195 16.99 -13.04 11.69
C LEU A 195 18.02 -13.68 10.76
N ALA A 196 18.88 -14.58 11.29
CA ALA A 196 19.88 -15.28 10.52
C ALA A 196 19.26 -16.33 9.59
N ASP A 197 18.33 -17.14 10.12
CA ASP A 197 17.72 -18.26 9.39
C ASP A 197 16.72 -17.81 8.32
N SER A 198 16.06 -16.66 8.54
CA SER A 198 15.05 -16.13 7.59
C SER A 198 15.61 -15.46 6.34
N GLY A 199 16.95 -15.32 6.21
CA GLY A 199 17.55 -14.65 5.05
C GLY A 199 17.10 -13.21 4.81
N GLY A 200 16.69 -12.49 5.86
CA GLY A 200 16.20 -11.09 5.81
C GLY A 200 14.69 -10.94 5.63
N MET A 201 13.95 -12.03 5.41
CA MET A 201 12.48 -11.98 5.25
C MET A 201 11.80 -11.51 6.53
N ALA A 202 12.22 -11.98 7.71
CA ALA A 202 11.66 -11.58 8.99
C ALA A 202 11.82 -10.08 9.25
N GLU A 203 12.95 -9.49 8.91
CA GLU A 203 13.17 -8.05 9.06
C GLU A 203 12.27 -7.23 8.14
N ALA A 204 12.14 -7.66 6.88
CA ALA A 204 11.28 -6.99 5.90
C ALA A 204 9.81 -7.02 6.34
N GLU A 205 9.33 -8.16 6.83
CA GLU A 205 7.96 -8.33 7.31
C GLU A 205 7.68 -7.46 8.54
N VAL A 206 8.60 -7.43 9.50
CA VAL A 206 8.46 -6.56 10.69
C VAL A 206 8.44 -5.09 10.30
N ARG A 207 9.27 -4.66 9.34
CA ARG A 207 9.24 -3.27 8.85
C ARG A 207 7.90 -2.91 8.21
N LEU A 208 7.32 -3.85 7.47
CA LEU A 208 6.01 -3.66 6.85
C LEU A 208 4.90 -3.63 7.91
N ALA A 209 4.87 -4.59 8.83
CA ALA A 209 3.90 -4.63 9.93
C ALA A 209 3.96 -3.35 10.79
N LEU A 210 5.16 -2.83 11.06
CA LEU A 210 5.33 -1.56 11.74
C LEU A 210 4.74 -0.39 10.92
N ALA A 211 4.95 -0.36 9.60
CA ALA A 211 4.40 0.69 8.76
C ALA A 211 2.87 0.66 8.71
N GLU A 212 2.27 -0.53 8.65
CA GLU A 212 0.82 -0.74 8.68
C GLU A 212 0.21 -0.33 10.03
N ASP A 213 0.79 -0.76 11.16
CA ASP A 213 0.31 -0.37 12.50
C ASP A 213 0.39 1.14 12.71
N PHE A 214 1.50 1.77 12.31
CA PHE A 214 1.63 3.23 12.38
C PHE A 214 0.62 3.94 11.49
N GLY A 215 0.37 3.43 10.28
CA GLY A 215 -0.64 3.95 9.37
C GLY A 215 -2.03 3.89 9.97
N LYS A 216 -2.41 2.75 10.55
CA LYS A 216 -3.70 2.54 11.23
C LYS A 216 -3.87 3.48 12.43
N LYS A 217 -2.89 3.50 13.35
CA LYS A 217 -2.95 4.35 14.55
C LYS A 217 -3.02 5.84 14.22
N GLU A 218 -2.28 6.25 13.19
CA GLU A 218 -2.30 7.62 12.73
C GLU A 218 -3.65 7.99 12.10
N ALA A 219 -4.21 7.14 11.24
CA ALA A 219 -5.50 7.35 10.61
C ALA A 219 -6.62 7.45 11.66
N THR A 220 -6.65 6.52 12.63
CA THR A 220 -7.60 6.56 13.75
C THR A 220 -7.46 7.85 14.57
N ALA A 221 -6.21 8.32 14.80
CA ALA A 221 -5.99 9.56 15.53
C ALA A 221 -6.45 10.80 14.74
N PHE A 222 -6.33 10.82 13.43
CA PHE A 222 -6.84 11.93 12.62
C PHE A 222 -8.37 11.97 12.57
N VAL A 223 -9.05 10.84 12.69
CA VAL A 223 -10.52 10.78 12.80
C VAL A 223 -10.98 11.15 14.20
N ASN A 224 -10.53 10.40 15.22
CA ASN A 224 -11.09 10.38 16.56
C ASN A 224 -10.15 10.89 17.66
N GLY A 225 -8.97 11.38 17.30
CA GLY A 225 -7.97 11.83 18.28
C GLY A 225 -8.42 13.00 19.13
N THR A 226 -8.06 12.99 20.41
CA THR A 226 -8.48 13.99 21.40
C THR A 226 -7.62 15.26 21.39
N GLY A 227 -6.52 15.31 20.66
CA GLY A 227 -5.55 16.43 20.69
C GLY A 227 -4.62 16.41 21.90
N VAL A 228 -4.77 15.45 22.84
CA VAL A 228 -3.91 15.27 24.02
C VAL A 228 -3.02 14.05 23.81
N LYS A 229 -1.71 14.24 23.72
CA LYS A 229 -0.70 13.19 23.38
C LYS A 229 -0.87 12.54 22.00
N GLN A 230 -1.86 12.94 21.23
CA GLN A 230 -2.17 12.48 19.88
C GLN A 230 -2.73 13.64 19.05
N PRO A 231 -2.73 13.56 17.71
CA PRO A 231 -3.35 14.58 16.84
C PRO A 231 -4.81 14.87 17.22
N GLU A 232 -5.28 16.07 16.92
CA GLU A 232 -6.71 16.42 17.07
C GLU A 232 -7.48 15.86 15.86
N GLY A 233 -8.38 14.91 16.12
CA GLY A 233 -9.26 14.33 15.12
C GLY A 233 -10.40 15.27 14.74
N PHE A 234 -10.81 15.24 13.48
CA PHE A 234 -11.90 16.12 13.01
C PHE A 234 -13.25 15.76 13.64
N MET A 235 -13.44 14.52 14.09
CA MET A 235 -14.68 14.12 14.78
C MET A 235 -14.80 14.73 16.19
N GLN A 236 -13.67 14.95 16.86
CA GLN A 236 -13.64 15.52 18.21
C GLN A 236 -13.71 17.07 18.21
N ASN A 237 -13.55 17.70 17.06
CA ASN A 237 -13.63 19.16 16.97
C ASN A 237 -15.08 19.62 17.15
N ALA A 238 -15.30 20.37 18.24
CA ALA A 238 -16.62 20.88 18.63
C ALA A 238 -17.12 22.05 17.76
N ASP A 239 -16.18 22.77 17.11
CA ASP A 239 -16.48 23.91 16.26
C ASP A 239 -17.10 23.51 14.92
N ILE A 240 -17.05 22.22 14.57
CA ILE A 240 -17.70 21.71 13.36
C ILE A 240 -19.19 21.55 13.63
N ASP A 241 -19.98 22.37 12.99
CA ASP A 241 -21.45 22.31 13.06
C ASP A 241 -22.00 20.97 12.53
N HIS A 242 -23.22 20.66 12.93
CA HIS A 242 -23.90 19.45 12.47
C HIS A 242 -25.31 19.74 11.95
N THR A 243 -25.81 18.86 11.14
CA THR A 243 -27.18 18.79 10.66
C THR A 243 -27.85 17.57 11.28
N VAL A 244 -29.04 17.72 11.86
CA VAL A 244 -29.77 16.60 12.47
C VAL A 244 -30.51 15.84 11.38
N ASN A 245 -30.39 14.51 11.40
CA ASN A 245 -31.01 13.61 10.42
C ASN A 245 -32.55 13.50 10.61
N GLY A 246 -33.07 13.75 11.83
CA GLY A 246 -34.46 13.59 12.15
C GLY A 246 -34.91 12.16 12.45
N HIS A 247 -33.99 11.21 12.46
CA HIS A 247 -34.21 9.82 12.83
C HIS A 247 -32.94 9.22 13.41
N ALA A 248 -33.06 8.41 14.45
CA ALA A 248 -31.92 7.84 15.18
C ALA A 248 -31.16 6.76 14.39
N THR A 249 -31.86 5.98 13.55
CA THR A 249 -31.29 4.79 12.89
C THR A 249 -31.43 4.78 11.37
N ASN A 250 -32.35 5.57 10.80
CA ASN A 250 -32.57 5.58 9.36
C ASN A 250 -32.03 6.85 8.75
N LEU A 251 -31.32 6.76 7.62
CA LEU A 251 -30.88 7.91 6.85
C LEU A 251 -31.99 8.38 5.90
N SER A 252 -32.05 9.71 5.68
CA SER A 252 -32.92 10.32 4.68
C SER A 252 -32.08 10.95 3.57
N ALA A 253 -32.50 10.76 2.32
CA ALA A 253 -31.87 11.38 1.16
C ALA A 253 -31.95 12.92 1.24
N ASP A 254 -33.09 13.47 1.70
CA ASP A 254 -33.26 14.90 1.86
C ASP A 254 -32.25 15.50 2.84
N LYS A 255 -31.91 14.76 3.91
CA LYS A 255 -30.93 15.20 4.89
C LYS A 255 -29.49 15.19 4.38
N LEU A 256 -29.17 14.34 3.41
CA LEU A 256 -27.89 14.43 2.69
C LEU A 256 -27.82 15.69 1.83
N ILE A 257 -28.92 16.07 1.20
CA ILE A 257 -29.03 17.31 0.44
C ILE A 257 -28.90 18.51 1.40
N ASP A 258 -29.65 18.52 2.50
CA ASP A 258 -29.57 19.56 3.54
C ASP A 258 -28.13 19.72 4.06
N LEU A 259 -27.44 18.60 4.34
CA LEU A 259 -26.06 18.61 4.82
C LEU A 259 -25.12 19.30 3.83
N MET A 260 -25.23 18.97 2.56
CA MET A 260 -24.38 19.55 1.50
C MET A 260 -24.66 21.05 1.34
N TYR A 261 -25.93 21.45 1.34
CA TYR A 261 -26.32 22.85 1.12
C TYR A 261 -26.19 23.73 2.39
N ALA A 262 -26.04 23.14 3.57
CA ALA A 262 -25.66 23.85 4.78
C ALA A 262 -24.25 24.42 4.73
N LEU A 263 -23.35 23.89 3.86
CA LEU A 263 -22.05 24.49 3.62
C LEU A 263 -22.16 25.69 2.66
N PRO A 264 -21.41 26.79 2.93
CA PRO A 264 -21.28 27.89 1.98
C PRO A 264 -20.80 27.44 0.61
N ALA A 265 -21.36 28.05 -0.44
CA ALA A 265 -21.06 27.66 -1.83
C ALA A 265 -19.55 27.66 -2.17
N ALA A 266 -18.79 28.59 -1.57
CA ALA A 266 -17.34 28.68 -1.77
C ALA A 266 -16.59 27.42 -1.32
N TYR A 267 -17.04 26.76 -0.26
CA TYR A 267 -16.43 25.53 0.26
C TYR A 267 -17.01 24.27 -0.39
N ARG A 268 -18.34 24.26 -0.57
CA ARG A 268 -19.03 23.14 -1.21
C ARG A 268 -18.54 22.86 -2.63
N ASN A 269 -18.23 23.92 -3.40
CA ASN A 269 -17.78 23.80 -4.78
C ASN A 269 -16.26 23.63 -4.94
N GLY A 270 -15.50 23.64 -3.83
CA GLY A 270 -14.06 23.43 -3.84
C GLY A 270 -13.66 22.06 -4.42
N THR A 271 -12.45 21.97 -4.92
CA THR A 271 -11.89 20.73 -5.49
C THR A 271 -11.63 19.66 -4.44
N GLY A 272 -11.43 20.05 -3.18
CA GLY A 272 -11.23 19.15 -2.04
C GLY A 272 -12.51 18.72 -1.35
N ALA A 273 -13.70 19.14 -1.86
CA ALA A 273 -14.97 18.80 -1.24
C ALA A 273 -15.34 17.35 -1.52
N ALA A 274 -15.48 16.55 -0.45
CA ALA A 274 -15.80 15.13 -0.53
C ALA A 274 -16.66 14.68 0.67
N TRP A 275 -17.42 13.62 0.44
CA TRP A 275 -18.15 12.91 1.46
C TRP A 275 -17.21 11.93 2.17
N ALA A 276 -17.37 11.76 3.48
CA ALA A 276 -16.68 10.71 4.22
C ALA A 276 -17.70 9.92 5.05
N MET A 277 -17.63 8.63 4.97
CA MET A 277 -18.45 7.68 5.71
C MET A 277 -17.77 6.30 5.74
N ASN A 278 -18.20 5.42 6.64
CA ASN A 278 -17.73 4.04 6.65
C ASN A 278 -18.52 3.16 5.66
N GLY A 279 -18.05 1.93 5.39
CA GLY A 279 -18.66 1.02 4.43
C GLY A 279 -20.09 0.60 4.78
N THR A 280 -20.41 0.45 6.08
CA THR A 280 -21.75 0.10 6.54
C THR A 280 -22.75 1.25 6.28
N THR A 281 -22.33 2.49 6.54
CA THR A 281 -23.11 3.68 6.24
C THR A 281 -23.26 3.88 4.73
N LEU A 282 -22.19 3.66 3.96
CA LEU A 282 -22.23 3.70 2.49
C LEU A 282 -23.24 2.72 1.92
N ALA A 283 -23.25 1.48 2.44
CA ALA A 283 -24.25 0.48 2.05
C ALA A 283 -25.68 0.90 2.40
N ALA A 284 -25.89 1.58 3.54
CA ALA A 284 -27.20 2.13 3.92
C ALA A 284 -27.64 3.24 2.97
N VAL A 285 -26.74 4.18 2.61
CA VAL A 285 -27.02 5.26 1.66
C VAL A 285 -27.36 4.71 0.28
N ARG A 286 -26.66 3.68 -0.18
CA ARG A 286 -26.95 2.99 -1.46
C ARG A 286 -28.31 2.33 -1.50
N LYS A 287 -28.81 1.87 -0.35
CA LYS A 287 -30.13 1.23 -0.21
C LYS A 287 -31.29 2.20 -0.11
N LEU A 288 -31.04 3.53 -0.11
CA LEU A 288 -32.10 4.53 -0.11
C LEU A 288 -32.96 4.39 -1.37
N LYS A 289 -34.29 4.41 -1.17
CA LYS A 289 -35.28 4.21 -2.22
C LYS A 289 -36.23 5.40 -2.30
N ASP A 290 -36.81 5.58 -3.47
CA ASP A 290 -37.89 6.53 -3.70
C ASP A 290 -39.26 5.96 -3.25
N GLY A 291 -40.31 6.77 -3.38
CA GLY A 291 -41.69 6.36 -3.05
C GLY A 291 -42.24 5.22 -3.90
N GLN A 292 -41.56 4.87 -5.01
CA GLN A 292 -41.91 3.75 -5.90
C GLN A 292 -40.98 2.53 -5.70
N ASN A 293 -40.17 2.53 -4.64
CA ASN A 293 -39.25 1.45 -4.29
C ASN A 293 -38.05 1.27 -5.25
N ASN A 294 -37.71 2.30 -6.06
CA ASN A 294 -36.51 2.31 -6.88
C ASN A 294 -35.31 2.86 -6.06
N TYR A 295 -34.12 2.33 -6.31
CA TYR A 295 -32.92 2.87 -5.68
C TYR A 295 -32.60 4.27 -6.20
N LEU A 296 -32.42 5.21 -5.26
CA LEU A 296 -32.09 6.61 -5.60
C LEU A 296 -30.67 6.75 -6.15
N TRP A 297 -29.74 5.95 -5.64
CA TRP A 297 -28.38 5.97 -6.09
C TRP A 297 -28.07 4.77 -6.99
N GLN A 298 -27.88 5.04 -8.27
CA GLN A 298 -27.43 4.05 -9.23
C GLN A 298 -25.93 4.30 -9.48
N PRO A 299 -25.06 3.33 -9.17
CA PRO A 299 -23.64 3.45 -9.47
C PRO A 299 -23.43 3.51 -10.98
N SER A 300 -22.41 4.27 -11.42
CA SER A 300 -22.03 4.28 -12.83
C SER A 300 -21.62 2.87 -13.27
N LEU A 301 -22.17 2.41 -14.37
CA LEU A 301 -21.76 1.15 -15.02
C LEU A 301 -20.40 1.27 -15.73
N GLN A 302 -19.84 2.47 -15.83
CA GLN A 302 -18.51 2.69 -16.41
C GLN A 302 -17.44 2.34 -15.40
N ALA A 303 -16.59 1.38 -15.75
CA ALA A 303 -15.42 1.01 -14.95
C ALA A 303 -14.46 2.20 -14.78
N GLY A 304 -13.99 2.43 -13.54
CA GLY A 304 -12.99 3.46 -13.23
C GLY A 304 -13.54 4.84 -12.85
N GLN A 305 -14.85 5.05 -12.82
CA GLN A 305 -15.42 6.29 -12.28
C GLN A 305 -15.54 6.18 -10.75
N PRO A 306 -14.99 7.15 -9.98
CA PRO A 306 -15.17 7.17 -8.54
C PRO A 306 -16.64 7.31 -8.18
N GLU A 307 -17.04 6.70 -7.05
CA GLU A 307 -18.39 6.85 -6.54
C GLU A 307 -18.66 8.29 -6.13
N THR A 308 -19.78 8.84 -6.61
CA THR A 308 -20.15 10.23 -6.31
C THR A 308 -21.57 10.31 -5.75
N ILE A 309 -21.75 11.15 -4.73
CA ILE A 309 -23.07 11.57 -4.21
C ILE A 309 -23.22 13.05 -4.52
N LEU A 310 -24.29 13.42 -5.18
CA LEU A 310 -24.55 14.82 -5.60
C LEU A 310 -23.36 15.44 -6.36
N GLY A 311 -22.66 14.65 -7.18
CA GLY A 311 -21.52 15.10 -7.97
C GLY A 311 -20.23 15.33 -7.19
N LYS A 312 -20.14 14.88 -5.92
CA LYS A 312 -18.94 14.93 -5.09
C LYS A 312 -18.46 13.53 -4.76
N PRO A 313 -17.13 13.28 -4.75
CA PRO A 313 -16.57 11.96 -4.49
C PRO A 313 -16.89 11.51 -3.06
N VAL A 314 -17.00 10.20 -2.90
CA VAL A 314 -17.16 9.54 -1.60
C VAL A 314 -15.84 8.91 -1.19
N VAL A 315 -15.43 9.19 0.03
CA VAL A 315 -14.22 8.62 0.66
C VAL A 315 -14.67 7.67 1.75
N GLU A 316 -14.32 6.41 1.61
CA GLU A 316 -14.58 5.44 2.65
C GLU A 316 -13.55 5.58 3.76
N MET A 317 -14.03 5.75 5.00
CA MET A 317 -13.23 5.90 6.20
C MET A 317 -13.72 4.92 7.27
N VAL A 318 -12.94 3.88 7.51
CA VAL A 318 -13.27 2.78 8.42
C VAL A 318 -13.44 3.26 9.88
N ASP A 319 -12.70 4.31 10.27
CA ASP A 319 -12.70 4.84 11.64
C ASP A 319 -13.93 5.71 11.99
N LEU A 320 -14.82 5.99 11.03
CA LEU A 320 -16.08 6.70 11.29
C LEU A 320 -17.09 5.78 11.96
N PRO A 321 -17.91 6.32 12.91
CA PRO A 321 -18.90 5.52 13.61
C PRO A 321 -20.02 5.05 12.67
N ASP A 322 -20.61 3.92 13.02
CA ASP A 322 -21.82 3.40 12.37
C ASP A 322 -23.04 4.27 12.69
N ILE A 323 -24.10 4.07 11.91
CA ILE A 323 -25.40 4.69 12.13
C ILE A 323 -25.94 4.24 13.50
N GLY A 324 -26.18 5.19 14.38
CA GLY A 324 -26.68 4.95 15.73
C GLY A 324 -27.11 6.27 16.37
N ASP A 325 -27.96 6.21 17.36
CA ASP A 325 -28.46 7.42 18.02
C ASP A 325 -27.32 8.25 18.63
N GLY A 326 -27.32 9.54 18.32
CA GLY A 326 -26.28 10.48 18.75
C GLY A 326 -24.98 10.44 17.98
N ASN A 327 -24.77 9.48 17.07
CA ASN A 327 -23.56 9.34 16.28
C ASN A 327 -23.49 10.34 15.11
N PHE A 328 -22.27 10.48 14.57
CA PHE A 328 -21.99 11.28 13.37
C PHE A 328 -21.42 10.38 12.26
N PRO A 329 -22.26 9.56 11.58
CA PRO A 329 -21.78 8.58 10.62
C PRO A 329 -21.30 9.18 9.30
N ILE A 330 -21.70 10.40 8.97
CA ILE A 330 -21.39 11.07 7.71
C ILE A 330 -20.83 12.46 8.00
N ILE A 331 -19.77 12.81 7.30
CA ILE A 331 -19.24 14.17 7.26
C ILE A 331 -19.04 14.59 5.81
N PHE A 332 -19.43 15.82 5.51
CA PHE A 332 -19.17 16.45 4.21
C PHE A 332 -18.35 17.72 4.42
N GLY A 333 -17.36 17.94 3.58
CA GLY A 333 -16.55 19.14 3.67
C GLY A 333 -15.37 19.18 2.71
N ASP A 334 -14.67 20.31 2.75
CA ASP A 334 -13.42 20.52 2.03
C ASP A 334 -12.24 20.04 2.88
N TRP A 335 -11.72 18.88 2.53
CA TRP A 335 -10.66 18.18 3.26
C TRP A 335 -9.32 18.92 3.24
N SER A 336 -9.12 19.88 2.33
CA SER A 336 -7.93 20.72 2.32
C SER A 336 -7.79 21.57 3.60
N ALA A 337 -8.89 21.74 4.35
CA ALA A 337 -8.92 22.45 5.63
C ALA A 337 -8.44 21.59 6.83
N TYR A 338 -8.29 20.30 6.67
CA TYR A 338 -7.59 19.48 7.65
C TYR A 338 -6.09 19.51 7.37
N ARG A 339 -5.31 19.98 8.34
CA ARG A 339 -3.85 20.12 8.19
C ARG A 339 -3.13 19.04 8.95
N ILE A 340 -2.32 18.27 8.22
CA ILE A 340 -1.37 17.31 8.80
C ILE A 340 0.01 17.93 8.76
N VAL A 341 0.73 17.86 9.86
CA VAL A 341 2.09 18.39 10.00
C VAL A 341 3.03 17.26 10.41
N ASP A 342 3.94 16.90 9.52
CA ASP A 342 4.96 15.88 9.78
C ASP A 342 6.28 16.55 10.20
N ARG A 343 6.84 16.08 11.31
CA ARG A 343 8.18 16.50 11.75
C ARG A 343 9.22 15.44 11.44
N LEU A 344 8.87 14.18 11.62
CA LEU A 344 9.73 13.03 11.38
C LEU A 344 8.89 11.96 10.68
N ALA A 345 9.36 11.53 9.53
CA ALA A 345 8.84 10.33 8.88
C ALA A 345 9.06 9.10 9.78
N LEU A 346 8.54 7.95 9.40
CA LEU A 346 8.81 6.71 10.12
C LEU A 346 10.32 6.45 10.14
N SER A 347 10.91 6.50 11.32
CA SER A 347 12.31 6.17 11.57
C SER A 347 12.39 4.84 12.28
N VAL A 348 13.14 3.91 11.70
CA VAL A 348 13.37 2.58 12.25
C VAL A 348 14.82 2.49 12.70
N LEU A 349 15.05 2.18 13.97
CA LEU A 349 16.37 1.96 14.56
C LEU A 349 16.48 0.50 15.01
N VAL A 350 17.40 -0.23 14.40
CA VAL A 350 17.76 -1.59 14.79
C VAL A 350 18.83 -1.53 15.88
N ASN A 351 18.57 -2.10 17.05
CA ASN A 351 19.49 -2.10 18.20
C ASN A 351 19.77 -3.53 18.64
N PRO A 352 20.90 -4.14 18.22
CA PRO A 352 21.29 -5.48 18.61
C PRO A 352 21.95 -5.53 20.03
N TYR A 353 22.34 -4.37 20.58
CA TYR A 353 23.17 -4.32 21.80
C TYR A 353 22.37 -4.37 23.09
N LEU A 354 21.13 -3.83 23.10
CA LEU A 354 20.32 -3.69 24.32
C LEU A 354 19.99 -5.03 24.98
N LEU A 355 19.72 -6.06 24.17
CA LEU A 355 19.35 -7.40 24.59
C LEU A 355 20.36 -8.47 24.09
N ALA A 356 21.61 -8.07 23.86
CA ALA A 356 22.65 -8.95 23.33
C ALA A 356 22.85 -10.21 24.19
N THR A 357 22.72 -10.10 25.52
CA THR A 357 22.80 -11.23 26.44
C THR A 357 21.68 -12.26 26.31
N LYS A 358 20.56 -11.87 25.65
CA LYS A 358 19.40 -12.74 25.39
C LYS A 358 19.36 -13.25 23.95
N GLY A 359 20.34 -12.90 23.11
CA GLY A 359 20.33 -13.25 21.70
C GLY A 359 19.18 -12.60 20.89
N VAL A 360 18.74 -11.40 21.30
CA VAL A 360 17.57 -10.71 20.72
C VAL A 360 17.97 -9.34 20.22
N THR A 361 17.53 -8.99 19.02
CA THR A 361 17.66 -7.66 18.44
C THR A 361 16.36 -6.89 18.60
N ARG A 362 16.44 -5.67 19.12
CA ARG A 362 15.30 -4.77 19.27
C ARG A 362 15.22 -3.78 18.13
N ILE A 363 14.06 -3.74 17.48
CA ILE A 363 13.75 -2.79 16.43
C ILE A 363 12.82 -1.71 17.01
N HIS A 364 13.30 -0.47 17.06
CA HIS A 364 12.52 0.68 17.49
C HIS A 364 11.95 1.41 16.27
N ALA A 365 10.67 1.69 16.29
CA ALA A 365 10.02 2.55 15.30
C ALA A 365 9.50 3.81 15.95
N THR A 366 9.75 4.96 15.33
CA THR A 366 9.30 6.27 15.84
C THR A 366 8.81 7.13 14.68
N ARG A 367 7.70 7.81 14.89
CA ARG A 367 7.14 8.83 14.00
C ARG A 367 6.70 10.05 14.80
N ARG A 368 6.75 11.24 14.19
CA ARG A 368 6.26 12.46 14.82
C ARG A 368 5.37 13.20 13.84
N THR A 369 4.08 13.24 14.16
CA THR A 369 3.05 13.88 13.34
C THR A 369 2.05 14.64 14.19
N GLY A 370 1.39 15.60 13.61
CA GLY A 370 0.30 16.36 14.20
C GLY A 370 -0.83 16.55 13.19
N GLY A 371 -2.03 16.76 13.68
CA GLY A 371 -3.20 17.01 12.82
C GLY A 371 -4.17 17.91 13.53
N ARG A 372 -4.79 18.84 12.77
CA ARG A 372 -5.85 19.71 13.28
C ARG A 372 -6.71 20.28 12.16
N VAL A 373 -7.98 20.51 12.47
CA VAL A 373 -8.90 21.28 11.62
C VAL A 373 -8.51 22.75 11.66
N MET A 374 -8.16 23.31 10.51
CA MET A 374 -7.78 24.72 10.39
C MET A 374 -8.98 25.65 10.31
N GLN A 375 -10.07 25.19 9.71
CA GLN A 375 -11.28 25.97 9.50
C GLN A 375 -12.52 25.06 9.60
N ALA A 376 -13.17 25.09 10.75
CA ALA A 376 -14.33 24.25 11.05
C ALA A 376 -15.51 24.49 10.11
N ALA A 377 -15.72 25.74 9.67
CA ALA A 377 -16.80 26.12 8.74
C ALA A 377 -16.71 25.45 7.35
N ARG A 378 -15.60 24.75 7.04
CA ARG A 378 -15.46 23.96 5.81
C ARG A 378 -16.00 22.55 5.92
N PHE A 379 -16.43 22.13 7.11
CA PHE A 379 -16.97 20.81 7.38
C PHE A 379 -18.37 20.89 7.97
N ARG A 380 -19.16 19.87 7.72
CA ARG A 380 -20.46 19.67 8.33
C ARG A 380 -20.68 18.20 8.64
N LYS A 381 -21.12 17.87 9.85
CA LYS A 381 -21.41 16.51 10.31
C LYS A 381 -22.91 16.23 10.20
N LEU A 382 -23.29 14.99 9.88
CA LEU A 382 -24.66 14.52 10.00
C LEU A 382 -24.82 13.81 11.34
N LYS A 383 -25.70 14.33 12.20
CA LYS A 383 -26.03 13.69 13.48
C LYS A 383 -27.25 12.80 13.31
N THR A 384 -27.14 11.54 13.63
CA THR A 384 -28.28 10.63 13.71
C THR A 384 -28.98 10.80 15.05
N ALA A 385 -30.02 11.61 15.07
CA ALA A 385 -30.85 11.88 16.22
C ALA A 385 -32.25 12.30 15.74
N THR A 386 -33.23 12.24 16.63
CA THR A 386 -34.61 12.70 16.35
C THR A 386 -34.76 14.20 16.46
N SER A 387 -33.91 14.88 17.24
CA SER A 387 -33.90 16.34 17.44
C SER A 387 -32.48 16.82 17.79
#